data_2863ea00695a12a2f485ebe79d9775b4
#
_entry.id   2863ea00695a12a2f485ebe79d9775b4
#
_cell.length_a   1.000
_cell.length_b   1.000
_cell.length_c   1.000
_cell.angle_alpha   90.00
_cell.angle_beta   90.00
_cell.angle_gamma   90.00
#
_symmetry.space_group_name_H-M   'P 1'
#
loop_
_entity.id
_entity.type
_entity.pdbx_description
1 polymer ?
#
loop_
_entity_poly.entity_id
_entity_poly.type
_entity_poly.pdbx_seq_one_letter_code
_entity_poly.pdbx_strand_id
1 'polypeptide(L)'
;MTNSFIEPLPQTTCAEKNGAPCRRLCRGTSDQAFPLVPFRLSRLSVVATWLFAVGSVAGCASFSADNCLPGTHAAVQDALYFGTSKQNGTVTVQEWNRFLNQVITPRFPQGLTSWPAAGQWGAANGEVTREDAYVVHILHPHTVRNEQEIGNIVNAYKIQFQQEAVLRVRTPVCLSF
;
A
#
# COMPACT_ATOMS: atom_id res chain seq x y z
N MET A 1 -27.14 -16.21 7.53
CA MET A 1 -25.74 -16.22 7.08
C MET A 1 -25.28 -14.76 7.11
N THR A 2 -24.68 -14.35 8.21
CA THR A 2 -24.34 -12.94 8.50
C THR A 2 -22.95 -12.67 7.96
N ASN A 3 -22.88 -11.81 6.94
CA ASN A 3 -21.66 -11.22 6.41
C ASN A 3 -20.98 -10.39 7.51
N SER A 4 -19.88 -10.88 8.06
CA SER A 4 -18.97 -10.02 8.83
C SER A 4 -18.08 -9.26 7.86
N PHE A 5 -18.56 -8.10 7.45
CA PHE A 5 -17.79 -7.07 6.79
C PHE A 5 -16.60 -6.69 7.68
N ILE A 6 -15.40 -6.68 7.09
CA ILE A 6 -14.28 -5.93 7.65
C ILE A 6 -14.73 -4.46 7.63
N GLU A 7 -14.98 -3.88 8.80
CA GLU A 7 -15.27 -2.46 8.91
C GLU A 7 -14.13 -1.65 8.30
N PRO A 8 -14.42 -0.71 7.40
CA PRO A 8 -13.40 0.21 6.93
C PRO A 8 -12.95 1.07 8.11
N LEU A 9 -11.65 1.14 8.32
CA LEU A 9 -11.02 2.07 9.26
C LEU A 9 -11.61 3.48 9.08
N PRO A 10 -11.90 4.22 10.16
CA PRO A 10 -12.50 5.55 10.07
C PRO A 10 -11.62 6.46 9.22
N GLN A 11 -12.19 6.92 8.12
CA GLN A 11 -11.59 7.94 7.27
C GLN A 11 -11.65 9.27 8.03
N THR A 12 -10.52 9.69 8.56
CA THR A 12 -10.37 11.06 9.09
C THR A 12 -10.41 12.02 7.91
N THR A 13 -11.59 12.59 7.66
CA THR A 13 -11.78 13.67 6.69
C THR A 13 -11.08 14.92 7.22
N CYS A 14 -9.92 15.24 6.65
CA CYS A 14 -9.35 16.58 6.78
C CYS A 14 -10.15 17.51 5.87
N ALA A 15 -11.00 18.36 6.46
CA ALA A 15 -11.62 19.46 5.73
C ALA A 15 -10.54 20.50 5.40
N GLU A 16 -10.25 20.63 4.12
CA GLU A 16 -9.36 21.66 3.59
C GLU A 16 -10.00 23.05 3.75
N LYS A 17 -9.45 23.85 4.64
CA LYS A 17 -9.71 25.28 4.71
C LYS A 17 -8.37 25.99 4.56
N ASN A 18 -8.27 26.74 3.44
CA ASN A 18 -7.21 27.72 3.17
C ASN A 18 -5.77 27.20 3.00
N GLY A 19 -5.48 26.42 1.94
CA GLY A 19 -4.17 26.43 1.27
C GLY A 19 -2.88 26.10 2.08
N ALA A 20 -2.98 25.51 3.27
CA ALA A 20 -1.82 25.14 4.07
C ALA A 20 -1.62 23.61 4.10
N PRO A 21 -0.36 23.10 3.95
CA PRO A 21 -0.11 21.66 3.96
C PRO A 21 -0.44 21.05 5.31
N CYS A 22 -1.22 19.97 5.33
CA CYS A 22 -1.52 19.18 6.53
C CYS A 22 -0.25 18.60 7.16
N ARG A 23 0.25 19.22 8.24
CA ARG A 23 1.23 18.59 9.13
C ARG A 23 0.51 17.56 10.00
N ARG A 24 0.73 16.27 9.78
CA ARG A 24 0.32 15.23 10.72
C ARG A 24 1.12 15.37 12.02
N LEU A 25 0.44 15.80 13.08
CA LEU A 25 0.95 15.61 14.43
C LEU A 25 0.74 14.15 14.82
N CYS A 26 1.82 13.38 14.91
CA CYS A 26 1.82 12.11 15.61
C CYS A 26 1.71 12.41 17.10
N ARG A 27 0.49 12.37 17.66
CA ARG A 27 0.24 12.51 19.10
C ARG A 27 0.42 11.14 19.73
N GLY A 28 1.62 10.89 20.25
CA GLY A 28 1.87 9.78 21.17
C GLY A 28 1.28 10.10 22.52
N THR A 29 0.20 9.44 22.90
CA THR A 29 -0.32 9.42 24.28
C THR A 29 0.46 8.40 25.09
N SER A 30 1.40 8.87 25.89
CA SER A 30 1.94 8.09 27.02
C SER A 30 1.70 8.88 28.29
N ASP A 31 0.48 8.76 28.85
CA ASP A 31 0.21 9.13 30.24
C ASP A 31 0.77 8.03 31.14
N GLN A 32 2.03 8.15 31.51
CA GLN A 32 2.57 7.47 32.69
C GLN A 32 3.01 8.54 33.68
N ALA A 33 2.19 8.73 34.70
CA ALA A 33 2.50 9.55 35.83
C ALA A 33 3.60 8.88 36.67
N PHE A 34 4.82 9.40 36.61
CA PHE A 34 5.89 9.02 37.53
C PHE A 34 5.81 9.88 38.80
N PRO A 35 5.94 9.29 40.02
CA PRO A 35 5.95 10.04 41.26
C PRO A 35 7.22 10.90 41.34
N LEU A 36 7.01 12.20 41.65
CA LEU A 36 8.07 13.17 41.86
C LEU A 36 8.82 12.86 43.17
N VAL A 37 10.04 12.34 43.05
CA VAL A 37 10.99 12.28 44.16
C VAL A 37 11.81 13.57 44.15
N PRO A 38 11.90 14.33 45.27
CA PRO A 38 12.66 15.57 45.29
C PRO A 38 14.17 15.26 45.39
N PHE A 39 14.84 15.29 44.23
CA PHE A 39 16.31 15.23 44.19
C PHE A 39 16.88 16.64 44.41
N ARG A 40 17.70 16.82 45.49
CA ARG A 40 18.51 18.03 45.70
C ARG A 40 19.59 18.11 44.63
N LEU A 41 19.39 18.96 43.62
CA LEU A 41 20.38 19.21 42.56
C LEU A 41 21.52 20.10 43.08
N SER A 42 22.75 19.57 43.08
CA SER A 42 23.97 20.37 43.20
C SER A 42 24.21 21.09 41.84
N ARG A 43 24.78 22.30 41.90
CA ARG A 43 24.94 23.18 40.72
C ARG A 43 25.79 22.64 39.58
N LEU A 44 26.45 21.50 39.74
CA LEU A 44 27.28 20.83 38.71
C LEU A 44 26.49 19.89 37.82
N SER A 45 25.25 19.49 38.17
CA SER A 45 24.45 18.55 37.36
C SER A 45 23.70 19.23 36.20
N VAL A 46 23.56 20.54 36.19
CA VAL A 46 22.72 21.27 35.19
C VAL A 46 23.40 21.29 33.80
N VAL A 47 24.74 21.32 33.75
CA VAL A 47 25.46 21.40 32.48
C VAL A 47 25.47 20.04 31.74
N ALA A 48 25.46 18.90 32.48
CA ALA A 48 25.45 17.57 31.86
C ALA A 48 24.07 17.21 31.26
N THR A 49 22.98 17.77 31.79
CA THR A 49 21.62 17.45 31.30
C THR A 49 21.31 18.13 29.97
N TRP A 50 21.96 19.27 29.65
CA TRP A 50 21.76 19.97 28.38
C TRP A 50 22.43 19.31 27.19
N LEU A 51 23.50 18.52 27.41
CA LEU A 51 24.19 17.81 26.34
C LEU A 51 23.49 16.52 25.87
N PHE A 52 22.58 15.94 26.69
CA PHE A 52 21.82 14.74 26.32
C PHE A 52 20.49 15.06 25.61
N ALA A 53 19.99 16.28 25.63
CA ALA A 53 18.72 16.67 25.05
C ALA A 53 18.76 16.91 23.52
N VAL A 54 19.95 16.97 22.91
CA VAL A 54 20.11 17.29 21.46
C VAL A 54 20.19 16.05 20.57
N GLY A 55 20.24 14.84 21.14
CA GLY A 55 20.52 13.57 20.42
C GLY A 55 19.33 12.79 19.89
N SER A 56 18.08 13.20 20.10
CA SER A 56 16.92 12.34 19.80
C SER A 56 15.97 12.92 18.74
N VAL A 57 16.49 13.49 17.67
CA VAL A 57 15.70 13.66 16.45
C VAL A 57 15.92 12.42 15.58
N ALA A 58 15.35 11.28 16.01
CA ALA A 58 15.16 10.13 15.12
C ALA A 58 14.15 10.58 14.06
N GLY A 59 14.66 11.14 12.94
CA GLY A 59 13.85 11.46 11.79
C GLY A 59 13.23 10.17 11.26
N CYS A 60 11.91 10.08 11.27
CA CYS A 60 11.21 9.15 10.40
C CYS A 60 11.63 9.49 8.98
N ALA A 61 12.56 8.73 8.39
CA ALA A 61 12.87 8.80 6.98
C ALA A 61 11.59 8.36 6.24
N SER A 62 10.74 9.32 5.89
CA SER A 62 9.69 9.08 4.92
C SER A 62 10.40 8.71 3.61
N PHE A 63 10.18 7.50 3.13
CA PHE A 63 10.65 7.07 1.82
C PHE A 63 9.86 7.86 0.78
N SER A 64 10.35 9.05 0.44
CA SER A 64 9.80 9.87 -0.64
C SER A 64 10.36 9.34 -1.95
N ALA A 65 9.52 9.21 -2.97
CA ALA A 65 9.92 8.84 -4.33
C ALA A 65 10.99 9.80 -4.94
N ASP A 66 11.22 10.93 -4.29
CA ASP A 66 12.20 11.94 -4.69
C ASP A 66 13.66 11.57 -4.35
N ASN A 67 13.91 10.45 -3.65
CA ASN A 67 15.24 9.99 -3.25
C ASN A 67 15.84 8.95 -4.21
N CYS A 68 15.46 8.97 -5.48
CA CYS A 68 16.09 8.11 -6.48
C CYS A 68 17.51 8.54 -6.79
N LEU A 69 18.42 7.57 -6.99
CA LEU A 69 19.82 7.83 -7.34
C LEU A 69 19.92 8.50 -8.73
N PRO A 70 21.00 9.27 -8.98
CA PRO A 70 21.26 9.82 -10.31
C PRO A 70 21.21 8.73 -11.40
N GLY A 71 20.51 9.00 -12.50
CA GLY A 71 20.30 8.03 -13.59
C GLY A 71 19.15 7.06 -13.39
N THR A 72 18.38 7.21 -12.29
CA THR A 72 17.14 6.46 -12.09
C THR A 72 15.92 7.40 -12.08
N HIS A 73 14.74 6.84 -12.33
CA HIS A 73 13.48 7.58 -12.39
C HIS A 73 12.51 7.09 -11.33
N ALA A 74 11.86 8.01 -10.62
CA ALA A 74 10.83 7.69 -9.65
C ALA A 74 9.59 7.11 -10.34
N ALA A 75 9.09 5.99 -9.84
CA ALA A 75 7.92 5.30 -10.37
C ALA A 75 7.18 4.56 -9.26
N VAL A 76 6.10 3.89 -9.65
CA VAL A 76 5.31 3.01 -8.80
C VAL A 76 5.27 1.62 -9.44
N GLN A 77 5.46 0.59 -8.63
CA GLN A 77 5.13 -0.78 -8.96
C GLN A 77 3.78 -1.12 -8.38
N ASP A 78 2.81 -1.45 -9.23
CA ASP A 78 1.57 -2.08 -8.82
C ASP A 78 1.66 -3.59 -9.08
N ALA A 79 1.47 -4.38 -8.01
CA ALA A 79 1.30 -5.82 -8.08
C ALA A 79 -0.20 -6.13 -7.93
N LEU A 80 -0.80 -6.70 -8.96
CA LEU A 80 -2.20 -7.08 -9.01
C LEU A 80 -2.32 -8.60 -8.95
N TYR A 81 -3.15 -9.11 -8.04
CA TYR A 81 -3.37 -10.54 -7.84
C TYR A 81 -4.80 -10.87 -8.24
N PHE A 82 -4.93 -11.64 -9.31
CA PHE A 82 -6.20 -12.02 -9.93
C PHE A 82 -6.53 -13.46 -9.58
N GLY A 83 -7.45 -13.69 -8.65
CA GLY A 83 -7.95 -15.02 -8.34
C GLY A 83 -8.70 -15.61 -9.54
N THR A 84 -8.65 -16.93 -9.69
CA THR A 84 -9.27 -17.60 -10.85
C THR A 84 -10.60 -18.27 -10.54
N SER A 85 -10.97 -18.43 -9.27
CA SER A 85 -12.23 -19.07 -8.87
C SER A 85 -13.43 -18.22 -9.27
N LYS A 86 -14.40 -18.81 -9.98
CA LYS A 86 -15.69 -18.18 -10.32
C LYS A 86 -16.84 -19.15 -10.06
N GLN A 87 -18.07 -18.66 -10.00
CA GLN A 87 -19.25 -19.46 -9.62
C GLN A 87 -19.39 -20.78 -10.41
N ASN A 88 -18.97 -20.79 -11.70
CA ASN A 88 -19.09 -21.93 -12.60
C ASN A 88 -17.71 -22.42 -13.08
N GLY A 89 -16.75 -22.59 -12.17
CA GLY A 89 -15.42 -23.11 -12.50
C GLY A 89 -14.30 -22.09 -12.28
N THR A 90 -13.30 -22.10 -13.15
CA THR A 90 -12.10 -21.25 -13.04
C THR A 90 -11.92 -20.41 -14.30
N VAL A 91 -11.21 -19.28 -14.17
CA VAL A 91 -10.76 -18.50 -15.32
C VAL A 91 -9.71 -19.32 -16.08
N THR A 92 -10.03 -19.69 -17.30
CA THR A 92 -9.15 -20.49 -18.15
C THR A 92 -7.95 -19.68 -18.63
N VAL A 93 -6.88 -20.36 -19.05
CA VAL A 93 -5.69 -19.73 -19.65
C VAL A 93 -6.04 -18.88 -20.88
N GLN A 94 -7.02 -19.33 -21.69
CA GLN A 94 -7.48 -18.59 -22.86
C GLN A 94 -8.23 -17.30 -22.47
N GLU A 95 -9.09 -17.37 -21.47
CA GLU A 95 -9.80 -16.20 -20.94
C GLU A 95 -8.81 -15.19 -20.34
N TRP A 96 -7.84 -15.68 -19.55
CA TRP A 96 -6.78 -14.85 -19.01
C TRP A 96 -5.95 -14.16 -20.09
N ASN A 97 -5.46 -14.91 -21.08
CA ASN A 97 -4.66 -14.34 -22.16
C ASN A 97 -5.44 -13.31 -22.97
N ARG A 98 -6.73 -13.53 -23.18
CA ARG A 98 -7.60 -12.52 -23.82
C ARG A 98 -7.72 -11.26 -22.97
N PHE A 99 -7.96 -11.40 -21.68
CA PHE A 99 -8.05 -10.27 -20.76
C PHE A 99 -6.73 -9.48 -20.72
N LEU A 100 -5.60 -10.18 -20.58
CA LEU A 100 -4.27 -9.59 -20.57
C LEU A 100 -4.04 -8.76 -21.86
N ASN A 101 -4.30 -9.35 -23.03
CA ASN A 101 -4.02 -8.72 -24.30
C ASN A 101 -5.01 -7.59 -24.67
N GLN A 102 -6.27 -7.71 -24.29
CA GLN A 102 -7.32 -6.78 -24.72
C GLN A 102 -7.60 -5.67 -23.67
N VAL A 103 -7.31 -5.94 -22.40
CA VAL A 103 -7.64 -5.02 -21.32
C VAL A 103 -6.39 -4.41 -20.68
N ILE A 104 -5.39 -5.22 -20.30
CA ILE A 104 -4.22 -4.72 -19.57
C ILE A 104 -3.19 -4.11 -20.52
N THR A 105 -2.76 -4.85 -21.52
CA THR A 105 -1.68 -4.42 -22.45
C THR A 105 -1.95 -3.09 -23.14
N PRO A 106 -3.17 -2.76 -23.61
CA PRO A 106 -3.41 -1.47 -24.26
C PRO A 106 -3.32 -0.27 -23.30
N ARG A 107 -3.48 -0.51 -22.00
CA ARG A 107 -3.40 0.55 -20.96
C ARG A 107 -1.97 0.80 -20.51
N PHE A 108 -1.14 -0.23 -20.54
CA PHE A 108 0.28 -0.17 -20.15
C PHE A 108 1.18 -0.77 -21.23
N PRO A 109 1.25 -0.11 -22.41
CA PRO A 109 2.00 -0.63 -23.56
C PRO A 109 3.52 -0.61 -23.35
N GLN A 110 4.04 0.15 -22.37
CA GLN A 110 5.47 0.17 -22.06
C GLN A 110 5.98 -1.13 -21.48
N GLY A 111 5.09 -1.97 -20.92
CA GLY A 111 5.45 -3.28 -20.44
C GLY A 111 4.78 -3.63 -19.11
N LEU A 112 4.69 -4.93 -18.92
CA LEU A 112 4.23 -5.57 -17.70
C LEU A 112 4.86 -6.95 -17.60
N THR A 113 4.84 -7.54 -16.41
CA THR A 113 5.23 -8.93 -16.21
C THR A 113 4.06 -9.68 -15.60
N SER A 114 3.73 -10.86 -16.17
CA SER A 114 2.65 -11.69 -15.66
C SER A 114 3.11 -13.14 -15.51
N TRP A 115 2.64 -13.80 -14.45
CA TRP A 115 2.89 -15.23 -14.21
C TRP A 115 1.73 -15.89 -13.46
N PRO A 116 1.53 -17.21 -13.62
CA PRO A 116 0.61 -17.98 -12.80
C PRO A 116 1.17 -18.12 -11.37
N ALA A 117 0.30 -18.13 -10.38
CA ALA A 117 0.63 -18.29 -8.98
C ALA A 117 -0.43 -19.18 -8.30
N ALA A 118 -0.04 -19.80 -7.18
CA ALA A 118 -0.97 -20.47 -6.29
C ALA A 118 -1.21 -19.59 -5.07
N GLY A 119 -2.47 -19.31 -4.80
CA GLY A 119 -2.90 -18.50 -3.67
C GLY A 119 -3.63 -19.32 -2.60
N GLN A 120 -3.70 -18.76 -1.42
CA GLN A 120 -4.61 -19.25 -0.39
C GLN A 120 -5.20 -18.06 0.37
N TRP A 121 -6.44 -18.21 0.79
CA TRP A 121 -7.17 -17.20 1.53
C TRP A 121 -7.77 -17.81 2.79
N GLY A 122 -7.58 -17.16 3.92
CA GLY A 122 -8.18 -17.56 5.20
C GLY A 122 -9.53 -16.88 5.38
N ALA A 123 -10.61 -17.66 5.45
CA ALA A 123 -11.92 -17.16 5.81
C ALA A 123 -12.02 -16.88 7.32
N ALA A 124 -12.97 -16.02 7.72
CA ALA A 124 -13.17 -15.65 9.13
C ALA A 124 -13.51 -16.85 10.05
N ASN A 125 -13.99 -17.96 9.49
CA ASN A 125 -14.25 -19.21 10.20
C ASN A 125 -13.00 -20.09 10.42
N GLY A 126 -11.80 -19.64 9.96
CA GLY A 126 -10.54 -20.38 10.03
C GLY A 126 -10.33 -21.37 8.89
N GLU A 127 -11.27 -21.47 7.94
CA GLU A 127 -11.13 -22.32 6.77
C GLU A 127 -10.18 -21.69 5.75
N VAL A 128 -9.29 -22.49 5.17
CA VAL A 128 -8.32 -22.04 4.15
C VAL A 128 -8.79 -22.50 2.78
N THR A 129 -9.17 -21.54 1.95
CA THR A 129 -9.45 -21.77 0.53
C THR A 129 -8.16 -21.62 -0.27
N ARG A 130 -7.87 -22.59 -1.14
CA ARG A 130 -6.75 -22.52 -2.09
C ARG A 130 -7.30 -22.32 -3.48
N GLU A 131 -6.69 -21.40 -4.21
CA GLU A 131 -7.03 -21.12 -5.59
C GLU A 131 -5.80 -20.76 -6.41
N ASP A 132 -5.85 -21.06 -7.72
CA ASP A 132 -4.89 -20.53 -8.64
C ASP A 132 -5.13 -19.03 -8.87
N ALA A 133 -4.08 -18.31 -9.18
CA ALA A 133 -4.14 -16.88 -9.44
C ALA A 133 -3.19 -16.51 -10.59
N TYR A 134 -3.41 -15.34 -11.16
CA TYR A 134 -2.42 -14.67 -12.00
C TYR A 134 -1.92 -13.42 -11.29
N VAL A 135 -0.61 -13.21 -11.34
CA VAL A 135 0.00 -11.98 -10.82
C VAL A 135 0.47 -11.14 -11.99
N VAL A 136 0.21 -9.83 -11.92
CA VAL A 136 0.70 -8.86 -12.89
C VAL A 136 1.45 -7.77 -12.15
N HIS A 137 2.70 -7.53 -12.54
CA HIS A 137 3.47 -6.37 -12.13
C HIS A 137 3.47 -5.33 -13.24
N ILE A 138 3.09 -4.11 -12.89
CA ILE A 138 3.08 -2.95 -13.77
C ILE A 138 3.94 -1.87 -13.12
N LEU A 139 4.95 -1.40 -13.86
CA LEU A 139 5.83 -0.31 -13.45
C LEU A 139 5.44 0.93 -14.25
N HIS A 140 5.07 2.01 -13.58
CA HIS A 140 4.56 3.21 -14.25
C HIS A 140 4.81 4.49 -13.45
N PRO A 141 4.86 5.67 -14.09
CA PRO A 141 4.86 6.94 -13.39
C PRO A 141 3.63 7.11 -12.51
N HIS A 142 3.80 7.70 -11.32
CA HIS A 142 2.70 8.00 -10.42
C HIS A 142 1.89 9.20 -10.94
N THR A 143 0.88 8.93 -11.76
CA THR A 143 -0.04 9.93 -12.33
C THR A 143 -1.48 9.57 -12.05
N VAL A 144 -2.36 10.58 -12.01
CA VAL A 144 -3.81 10.37 -11.85
C VAL A 144 -4.37 9.48 -12.96
N ARG A 145 -3.87 9.63 -14.20
CA ARG A 145 -4.28 8.81 -15.34
C ARG A 145 -3.95 7.33 -15.09
N ASN A 146 -2.71 7.02 -14.73
CA ASN A 146 -2.30 5.64 -14.50
C ASN A 146 -3.05 5.01 -13.33
N GLU A 147 -3.35 5.80 -12.29
CA GLU A 147 -4.18 5.36 -11.18
C GLU A 147 -5.59 4.97 -11.63
N GLN A 148 -6.20 5.77 -12.49
CA GLN A 148 -7.50 5.47 -13.08
C GLN A 148 -7.45 4.21 -13.96
N GLU A 149 -6.38 4.04 -14.76
CA GLU A 149 -6.24 2.86 -15.61
C GLU A 149 -6.06 1.55 -14.80
N ILE A 150 -5.33 1.60 -13.69
CA ILE A 150 -5.28 0.45 -12.76
C ILE A 150 -6.69 0.16 -12.19
N GLY A 151 -7.41 1.18 -11.77
CA GLY A 151 -8.81 1.03 -11.31
C GLY A 151 -9.72 0.41 -12.37
N ASN A 152 -9.59 0.85 -13.62
CA ASN A 152 -10.35 0.32 -14.76
C ASN A 152 -10.04 -1.17 -15.01
N ILE A 153 -8.76 -1.60 -14.91
CA ILE A 153 -8.36 -3.00 -15.03
C ILE A 153 -9.01 -3.86 -13.93
N VAL A 154 -8.90 -3.41 -12.68
CA VAL A 154 -9.47 -4.11 -11.52
C VAL A 154 -10.98 -4.28 -11.68
N ASN A 155 -11.68 -3.20 -12.03
CA ASN A 155 -13.13 -3.22 -12.22
C ASN A 155 -13.56 -4.10 -13.39
N ALA A 156 -12.84 -4.05 -14.52
CA ALA A 156 -13.12 -4.90 -15.68
C ALA A 156 -12.98 -6.38 -15.33
N TYR A 157 -11.93 -6.77 -14.60
CA TYR A 157 -11.75 -8.16 -14.15
C TYR A 157 -12.90 -8.63 -13.25
N LYS A 158 -13.23 -7.82 -12.24
CA LYS A 158 -14.33 -8.12 -11.31
C LYS A 158 -15.65 -8.34 -12.02
N ILE A 159 -15.98 -7.49 -12.98
CA ILE A 159 -17.22 -7.59 -13.75
C ILE A 159 -17.19 -8.81 -14.67
N GLN A 160 -16.10 -8.99 -15.43
CA GLN A 160 -16.02 -10.02 -16.45
C GLN A 160 -16.00 -11.43 -15.86
N PHE A 161 -15.33 -11.62 -14.72
CA PHE A 161 -15.14 -12.93 -14.11
C PHE A 161 -15.88 -13.10 -12.79
N GLN A 162 -16.77 -12.15 -12.43
CA GLN A 162 -17.59 -12.20 -11.21
C GLN A 162 -16.76 -12.33 -9.94
N GLN A 163 -15.63 -11.65 -9.90
CA GLN A 163 -14.73 -11.66 -8.74
C GLN A 163 -15.14 -10.63 -7.71
N GLU A 164 -15.05 -10.98 -6.43
CA GLU A 164 -15.34 -10.05 -5.33
C GLU A 164 -14.26 -8.98 -5.21
N ALA A 165 -12.99 -9.38 -5.35
CA ALA A 165 -11.85 -8.50 -5.19
C ALA A 165 -10.68 -8.86 -6.12
N VAL A 166 -9.80 -7.90 -6.35
CA VAL A 166 -8.45 -8.07 -6.85
C VAL A 166 -7.53 -7.41 -5.82
N LEU A 167 -6.62 -8.19 -5.25
CA LEU A 167 -5.63 -7.63 -4.32
C LEU A 167 -4.64 -6.78 -5.12
N ARG A 168 -4.42 -5.55 -4.66
CA ARG A 168 -3.44 -4.62 -5.19
C ARG A 168 -2.42 -4.27 -4.11
N VAL A 169 -1.15 -4.46 -4.41
CA VAL A 169 -0.04 -3.99 -3.59
C VAL A 169 0.73 -2.93 -4.37
N ARG A 170 0.94 -1.76 -3.77
CA ARG A 170 1.63 -0.64 -4.37
C ARG A 170 2.93 -0.36 -3.63
N THR A 171 4.01 -0.19 -4.38
CA THR A 171 5.34 0.12 -3.85
C THR A 171 5.99 1.24 -4.65
N PRO A 172 6.48 2.33 -4.02
CA PRO A 172 7.35 3.29 -4.68
C PRO A 172 8.67 2.61 -5.07
N VAL A 173 9.15 2.88 -6.27
CA VAL A 173 10.38 2.29 -6.81
C VAL A 173 11.19 3.31 -7.60
N CYS A 174 12.48 3.03 -7.77
CA CYS A 174 13.34 3.75 -8.70
C CYS A 174 13.66 2.83 -9.88
N LEU A 175 13.41 3.30 -11.10
CA LEU A 175 13.64 2.55 -12.34
C LEU A 175 14.91 3.02 -13.05
N SER A 176 15.65 2.09 -13.63
CA SER A 176 16.72 2.34 -14.61
C SER A 176 16.59 1.36 -15.77
N PHE A 177 17.02 1.77 -16.96
CA PHE A 177 17.05 0.98 -18.19
C PHE A 177 18.44 1.00 -18.78
#